data_e59aa5a2e306b8a05bff50f4d1ec624a
#
_entry.id   e59aa5a2e306b8a05bff50f4d1ec624a
#
_cell.length_a   1.000
_cell.length_b   1.000
_cell.length_c   1.000
_cell.angle_alpha   90.00
_cell.angle_beta   90.00
_cell.angle_gamma   90.00
#
_symmetry.space_group_name_H-M   'P 1'
#
loop_
_entity.id
_entity.type
_entity.pdbx_description
1 polymer ?
#
loop_
_entity_poly.entity_id
_entity_poly.type
_entity_poly.pdbx_seq_one_letter_code
_entity_poly.pdbx_strand_id
1 'polypeptide(L)'
;FPETYAEMLAQVDSTNWAVVNNPNPTDRLHLRTEPDRKSVSLGKFYNRTPVYVDEIRGEWAHVTIGRDLSGWMMTKYLAFGEEMDKVECAFPQLALIEKYQENVADELAYDYYVFDAPNMSATKTLWNWGEECYLIGVIDDFYMIMDTDENVRYIPQDWLWAGNG
;
A
#
# COMPACT_ATOMS: atom_id res chain seq x y z
N PHE A 1 -3.53 8.88 -18.81
CA PHE A 1 -2.36 7.99 -18.77
C PHE A 1 -1.35 8.37 -19.84
N PRO A 2 -0.05 8.35 -19.50
CA PRO A 2 0.97 8.43 -20.51
C PRO A 2 0.91 7.19 -21.42
N GLU A 3 0.93 7.41 -22.73
CA GLU A 3 0.87 6.32 -23.71
C GLU A 3 2.26 5.83 -24.08
N THR A 4 3.28 6.63 -23.84
CA THR A 4 4.65 6.31 -24.22
C THR A 4 5.59 6.38 -23.02
N TYR A 5 6.72 5.69 -23.13
CA TYR A 5 7.77 5.74 -22.13
C TYR A 5 8.31 7.17 -21.93
N ALA A 6 8.44 7.92 -23.01
CA ALA A 6 8.91 9.31 -22.96
C ALA A 6 7.95 10.20 -22.15
N GLU A 7 6.65 10.00 -22.31
CA GLU A 7 5.64 10.73 -21.55
C GLU A 7 5.69 10.40 -20.07
N MET A 8 5.91 9.13 -19.74
CA MET A 8 6.09 8.70 -18.36
C MET A 8 7.29 9.37 -17.71
N LEU A 9 8.43 9.41 -18.40
CA LEU A 9 9.63 10.09 -17.91
C LEU A 9 9.41 11.57 -17.67
N ALA A 10 8.69 12.23 -18.56
CA ALA A 10 8.37 13.65 -18.42
C ALA A 10 7.53 13.91 -17.16
N GLN A 11 6.58 13.03 -16.85
CA GLN A 11 5.76 13.16 -15.65
C GLN A 11 6.56 12.88 -14.37
N VAL A 12 7.42 11.87 -14.38
CA VAL A 12 8.31 11.60 -13.24
C VAL A 12 9.17 12.81 -12.94
N ASP A 13 9.75 13.42 -13.97
CA ASP A 13 10.60 14.60 -13.80
C ASP A 13 9.81 15.79 -13.25
N SER A 14 8.51 15.90 -13.54
CA SER A 14 7.70 17.03 -13.10
C SER A 14 7.11 16.87 -11.71
N THR A 15 6.64 15.67 -11.34
CA THR A 15 5.93 15.46 -10.07
C THR A 15 6.50 14.37 -9.19
N ASN A 16 7.05 13.33 -9.77
CA ASN A 16 7.56 12.13 -9.13
C ASN A 16 6.51 11.31 -8.34
N TRP A 17 5.26 11.75 -8.31
CA TRP A 17 4.19 11.06 -7.60
C TRP A 17 3.24 10.37 -8.55
N ALA A 18 2.79 9.20 -8.12
CA ALA A 18 1.78 8.43 -8.84
C ALA A 18 0.89 7.72 -7.84
N VAL A 19 -0.19 7.13 -8.33
CA VAL A 19 -1.02 6.21 -7.54
C VAL A 19 -1.21 4.91 -8.30
N VAL A 20 -1.41 3.83 -7.57
CA VAL A 20 -1.73 2.53 -8.16
C VAL A 20 -3.08 2.63 -8.88
N ASN A 21 -3.14 2.11 -10.11
CA ASN A 21 -4.32 2.16 -10.95
C ASN A 21 -4.47 0.89 -11.80
N ASN A 22 -5.09 -0.14 -11.23
CA ASN A 22 -5.47 -1.31 -12.00
C ASN A 22 -6.75 -1.02 -12.78
N PRO A 23 -6.90 -1.55 -14.01
CA PRO A 23 -8.13 -1.39 -14.79
C PRO A 23 -9.38 -1.89 -14.05
N ASN A 24 -9.25 -3.00 -13.34
CA ASN A 24 -10.31 -3.48 -12.45
C ASN A 24 -10.05 -2.93 -11.04
N PRO A 25 -10.97 -2.11 -10.48
CA PRO A 25 -10.75 -1.50 -9.16
C PRO A 25 -10.59 -2.49 -8.00
N THR A 26 -10.97 -3.76 -8.19
CA THR A 26 -10.79 -4.80 -7.17
C THR A 26 -9.42 -5.48 -7.24
N ASP A 27 -8.65 -5.25 -8.30
CA ASP A 27 -7.32 -5.81 -8.44
C ASP A 27 -6.30 -5.06 -7.58
N ARG A 28 -5.18 -5.71 -7.36
CA ARG A 28 -4.07 -5.19 -6.57
C ARG A 28 -2.79 -5.35 -7.35
N LEU A 29 -1.86 -4.41 -7.19
CA LEU A 29 -0.60 -4.39 -7.90
C LEU A 29 0.54 -4.86 -7.01
N HIS A 30 1.32 -5.82 -7.49
CA HIS A 30 2.51 -6.29 -6.78
C HIS A 30 3.60 -5.22 -6.74
N LEU A 31 4.23 -5.10 -5.56
CA LEU A 31 5.52 -4.46 -5.40
C LEU A 31 6.58 -5.57 -5.40
N ARG A 32 7.55 -5.48 -6.30
CA ARG A 32 8.56 -6.52 -6.49
C ARG A 32 9.95 -6.06 -6.06
N THR A 33 10.78 -6.99 -5.64
CA THR A 33 12.17 -6.66 -5.25
C THR A 33 13.03 -6.28 -6.43
N GLU A 34 12.70 -6.77 -7.63
CA GLU A 34 13.43 -6.51 -8.87
C GLU A 34 12.42 -6.15 -9.97
N PRO A 35 12.83 -5.49 -11.06
CA PRO A 35 11.94 -5.18 -12.17
C PRO A 35 11.66 -6.42 -13.02
N ASP A 36 11.05 -7.42 -12.41
CA ASP A 36 10.78 -8.73 -13.00
C ASP A 36 9.57 -9.34 -12.30
N ARG A 37 8.62 -9.83 -13.07
CA ARG A 37 7.41 -10.50 -12.58
C ARG A 37 7.69 -11.74 -11.74
N LYS A 38 8.86 -12.34 -11.89
CA LYS A 38 9.24 -13.56 -11.18
C LYS A 38 9.99 -13.28 -9.88
N SER A 39 10.32 -12.02 -9.61
CA SER A 39 10.98 -11.66 -8.38
C SER A 39 10.02 -11.70 -7.18
N VAL A 40 10.55 -11.66 -5.99
CA VAL A 40 9.77 -11.74 -4.75
C VAL A 40 8.81 -10.57 -4.65
N SER A 41 7.55 -10.85 -4.27
CA SER A 41 6.55 -9.82 -4.01
C SER A 41 6.67 -9.34 -2.57
N LEU A 42 6.69 -8.02 -2.41
CA LEU A 42 6.66 -7.36 -1.11
C LEU A 42 5.23 -7.01 -0.66
N GLY A 43 4.25 -7.38 -1.45
CA GLY A 43 2.85 -7.16 -1.19
C GLY A 43 2.09 -6.78 -2.44
N LYS A 44 0.76 -6.72 -2.31
CA LYS A 44 -0.15 -6.31 -3.38
C LYS A 44 -0.92 -5.09 -2.90
N PHE A 45 -0.93 -4.03 -3.69
CA PHE A 45 -1.45 -2.74 -3.28
C PHE A 45 -2.74 -2.39 -4.00
N TYR A 46 -3.68 -1.83 -3.25
CA TYR A 46 -4.97 -1.37 -3.77
C TYR A 46 -4.81 -0.12 -4.63
N ASN A 47 -5.76 0.09 -5.52
CA ASN A 47 -5.84 1.33 -6.30
C ASN A 47 -5.81 2.55 -5.38
N ARG A 48 -5.25 3.65 -5.86
CA ARG A 48 -5.05 4.92 -5.17
C ARG A 48 -3.97 4.92 -4.10
N THR A 49 -3.26 3.81 -3.88
CA THR A 49 -2.07 3.81 -3.01
C THR A 49 -1.04 4.77 -3.59
N PRO A 50 -0.62 5.80 -2.84
CA PRO A 50 0.37 6.76 -3.35
C PRO A 50 1.76 6.15 -3.36
N VAL A 51 2.50 6.40 -4.44
CA VAL A 51 3.86 5.94 -4.60
C VAL A 51 4.75 7.08 -5.09
N TYR A 52 5.96 7.16 -4.58
CA TYR A 52 6.97 8.10 -5.08
C TYR A 52 7.86 7.38 -6.09
N VAL A 53 7.92 7.90 -7.31
CA VAL A 53 8.66 7.29 -8.40
C VAL A 53 9.99 7.99 -8.57
N ASP A 54 11.10 7.29 -8.41
CA ASP A 54 12.44 7.86 -8.53
C ASP A 54 13.21 7.35 -9.75
N GLU A 55 12.74 6.29 -10.39
CA GLU A 55 13.39 5.75 -11.59
C GLU A 55 12.35 5.03 -12.44
N ILE A 56 12.46 5.15 -13.77
CA ILE A 56 11.71 4.32 -14.71
C ILE A 56 12.71 3.55 -15.56
N ARG A 57 12.54 2.23 -15.60
CA ARG A 57 13.40 1.33 -16.36
C ARG A 57 12.51 0.42 -17.21
N GLY A 58 12.32 0.80 -18.48
CA GLY A 58 11.43 0.08 -19.37
C GLY A 58 9.99 0.10 -18.88
N GLU A 59 9.40 -1.06 -18.67
CA GLU A 59 8.01 -1.20 -18.21
C GLU A 59 7.87 -1.12 -16.70
N TRP A 60 8.96 -0.86 -15.98
CA TRP A 60 8.99 -0.87 -14.53
C TRP A 60 9.39 0.48 -13.95
N ALA A 61 8.78 0.83 -12.83
CA ALA A 61 9.12 2.02 -12.06
C ALA A 61 9.64 1.59 -10.68
N HIS A 62 10.75 2.17 -10.26
CA HIS A 62 11.19 2.04 -8.89
C HIS A 62 10.42 3.03 -8.04
N VAL A 63 9.75 2.53 -7.01
CA VAL A 63 8.84 3.34 -6.20
C VAL A 63 9.13 3.16 -4.73
N THR A 64 8.76 4.17 -3.95
CA THR A 64 8.76 4.12 -2.50
C THR A 64 7.34 4.38 -2.00
N ILE A 65 6.88 3.52 -1.11
CA ILE A 65 5.57 3.62 -0.47
C ILE A 65 5.81 3.98 0.99
N GLY A 66 5.24 5.10 1.43
CA GLY A 66 5.51 5.61 2.75
C GLY A 66 6.97 6.05 2.89
N ARG A 67 7.55 5.84 4.07
CA ARG A 67 8.90 6.32 4.35
C ARG A 67 9.99 5.49 3.69
N ASP A 68 9.87 4.16 3.72
CA ASP A 68 11.02 3.30 3.41
C ASP A 68 10.70 1.96 2.74
N LEU A 69 9.44 1.71 2.39
CA LEU A 69 9.10 0.49 1.65
C LEU A 69 9.30 0.75 0.17
N SER A 70 10.32 0.18 -0.43
CA SER A 70 10.65 0.41 -1.83
C SER A 70 10.74 -0.88 -2.63
N GLY A 71 10.57 -0.73 -3.93
CA GLY A 71 10.65 -1.85 -4.87
C GLY A 71 10.20 -1.41 -6.25
N TRP A 72 9.74 -2.35 -7.06
CA TRP A 72 9.40 -2.12 -8.46
C TRP A 72 7.94 -2.45 -8.75
N MET A 73 7.27 -1.55 -9.47
CA MET A 73 5.91 -1.73 -9.96
C MET A 73 5.87 -1.52 -11.47
N MET A 74 4.93 -2.19 -12.14
CA MET A 74 4.76 -2.00 -13.59
C MET A 74 4.14 -0.62 -13.86
N THR A 75 4.78 0.18 -14.72
CA THR A 75 4.34 1.55 -15.00
C THR A 75 2.94 1.65 -15.59
N LYS A 76 2.52 0.65 -16.37
CA LYS A 76 1.18 0.68 -16.98
C LYS A 76 0.04 0.63 -15.96
N TYR A 77 0.33 0.25 -14.72
CA TYR A 77 -0.66 0.21 -13.64
C TYR A 77 -0.48 1.36 -12.64
N LEU A 78 0.16 2.44 -13.09
CA LEU A 78 0.30 3.67 -12.31
C LEU A 78 -0.39 4.83 -13.04
N ALA A 79 -1.01 5.70 -12.27
CA ALA A 79 -1.60 6.93 -12.79
C ALA A 79 -0.78 8.12 -12.32
N PHE A 80 -0.51 9.05 -13.23
CA PHE A 80 0.33 10.23 -12.98
C PHE A 80 -0.50 11.50 -13.22
N GLY A 81 -0.06 12.61 -12.60
CA GLY A 81 -0.64 13.91 -12.86
C GLY A 81 -2.15 13.95 -12.57
N GLU A 82 -2.90 14.56 -13.47
CA GLU A 82 -4.35 14.71 -13.32
C GLU A 82 -5.11 13.37 -13.31
N GLU A 83 -4.52 12.33 -13.88
CA GLU A 83 -5.15 11.01 -13.90
C GLU A 83 -5.24 10.38 -12.52
N MET A 84 -4.41 10.81 -11.56
CA MET A 84 -4.45 10.30 -10.19
C MET A 84 -5.83 10.48 -9.54
N ASP A 85 -6.48 11.59 -9.79
CA ASP A 85 -7.79 11.92 -9.21
C ASP A 85 -8.93 11.09 -9.78
N LYS A 86 -8.71 10.45 -10.92
CA LYS A 86 -9.73 9.67 -11.63
C LYS A 86 -9.69 8.19 -11.31
N VAL A 87 -8.73 7.76 -10.50
CA VAL A 87 -8.57 6.33 -10.18
C VAL A 87 -9.70 5.86 -9.29
N GLU A 88 -10.35 4.77 -9.68
CA GLU A 88 -11.40 4.13 -8.89
C GLU A 88 -10.80 3.12 -7.92
N CYS A 89 -11.32 3.08 -6.71
CA CYS A 89 -10.92 2.11 -5.69
C CYS A 89 -12.15 1.42 -5.13
N ALA A 90 -12.12 0.09 -5.11
CA ALA A 90 -13.22 -0.72 -4.58
C ALA A 90 -13.13 -0.91 -3.06
N PHE A 91 -12.03 -0.51 -2.45
CA PHE A 91 -11.77 -0.72 -1.02
C PHE A 91 -11.67 0.60 -0.28
N PRO A 92 -12.09 0.65 0.99
CA PRO A 92 -11.94 1.86 1.78
C PRO A 92 -10.46 2.15 2.00
N GLN A 93 -10.05 3.35 1.61
CA GLN A 93 -8.65 3.75 1.76
C GLN A 93 -8.38 4.37 3.12
N LEU A 94 -9.31 5.19 3.57
CA LEU A 94 -9.24 5.75 4.91
C LEU A 94 -9.92 4.78 5.85
N ALA A 95 -9.19 4.27 6.80
CA ALA A 95 -9.72 3.37 7.80
C ALA A 95 -9.35 3.86 9.19
N LEU A 96 -10.25 3.63 10.13
CA LEU A 96 -9.96 3.85 11.53
C LEU A 96 -9.90 2.48 12.20
N ILE A 97 -8.88 2.26 12.99
CA ILE A 97 -8.83 1.07 13.82
C ILE A 97 -9.63 1.38 15.08
N GLU A 98 -10.94 1.26 14.96
CA GLU A 98 -11.85 1.61 16.03
C GLU A 98 -12.34 0.41 16.83
N LYS A 99 -12.18 -0.77 16.26
CA LYS A 99 -12.70 -1.99 16.88
C LYS A 99 -11.59 -2.74 17.57
N TYR A 100 -11.94 -3.42 18.64
CA TYR A 100 -11.00 -4.32 19.28
C TYR A 100 -10.56 -5.39 18.27
N GLN A 101 -9.35 -5.87 18.46
CA GLN A 101 -8.81 -6.91 17.61
C GLN A 101 -9.34 -8.27 18.08
N GLU A 102 -10.02 -8.96 17.17
CA GLU A 102 -10.50 -10.32 17.44
C GLU A 102 -9.31 -11.29 17.45
N ASN A 103 -9.49 -12.44 18.06
CA ASN A 103 -8.47 -13.50 18.14
C ASN A 103 -7.18 -13.09 18.86
N VAL A 104 -7.26 -12.10 19.72
CA VAL A 104 -6.15 -11.64 20.57
C VAL A 104 -6.45 -12.03 22.00
N ALA A 105 -5.42 -12.24 22.82
CA ALA A 105 -5.58 -12.53 24.24
C ALA A 105 -6.41 -11.42 24.94
N ASP A 106 -7.23 -11.79 25.93
CA ASP A 106 -8.16 -10.86 26.59
C ASP A 106 -7.48 -9.60 27.12
N GLU A 107 -6.28 -9.72 27.66
CA GLU A 107 -5.52 -8.57 28.17
C GLU A 107 -5.11 -7.59 27.08
N LEU A 108 -5.12 -8.03 25.82
CA LEU A 108 -4.77 -7.20 24.66
C LEU A 108 -6.01 -6.76 23.84
N ALA A 109 -7.20 -7.17 24.25
CA ALA A 109 -8.42 -7.00 23.45
C ALA A 109 -8.77 -5.53 23.19
N TYR A 110 -8.34 -4.63 24.06
CA TYR A 110 -8.62 -3.18 23.94
C TYR A 110 -7.41 -2.38 23.49
N ASP A 111 -6.26 -3.02 23.34
CA ASP A 111 -5.05 -2.40 22.81
C ASP A 111 -4.88 -2.81 21.35
N TYR A 112 -4.59 -1.84 20.51
CA TYR A 112 -4.39 -2.09 19.09
C TYR A 112 -2.90 -2.17 18.80
N TYR A 113 -2.48 -3.27 18.20
CA TYR A 113 -1.08 -3.49 17.83
C TYR A 113 -0.93 -3.64 16.34
N VAL A 114 0.14 -3.06 15.81
CA VAL A 114 0.56 -3.24 14.43
C VAL A 114 1.99 -3.74 14.42
N PHE A 115 2.37 -4.43 13.36
CA PHE A 115 3.70 -5.03 13.24
C PHE A 115 4.57 -4.25 12.26
N ASP A 116 5.87 -4.29 12.48
CA ASP A 116 6.84 -3.65 11.60
C ASP A 116 7.13 -4.47 10.34
N ALA A 117 6.78 -5.74 10.34
CA ALA A 117 6.97 -6.65 9.22
C ALA A 117 5.84 -7.69 9.19
N PRO A 118 5.58 -8.35 8.04
CA PRO A 118 4.46 -9.28 7.91
C PRO A 118 4.77 -10.66 8.49
N ASN A 119 5.09 -10.70 9.77
CA ASN A 119 5.26 -11.96 10.50
C ASN A 119 4.96 -11.74 11.99
N MET A 120 4.54 -12.82 12.66
CA MET A 120 4.09 -12.73 14.05
C MET A 120 5.22 -12.54 15.05
N SER A 121 6.48 -12.69 14.63
CA SER A 121 7.64 -12.46 15.49
C SER A 121 8.24 -11.07 15.32
N ALA A 122 7.68 -10.25 14.43
CA ALA A 122 8.12 -8.88 14.22
C ALA A 122 7.79 -7.99 15.43
N THR A 123 8.48 -6.88 15.51
CA THR A 123 8.23 -5.90 16.56
C THR A 123 6.81 -5.33 16.44
N LYS A 124 6.09 -5.33 17.54
CA LYS A 124 4.75 -4.73 17.65
C LYS A 124 4.87 -3.28 18.09
N THR A 125 4.00 -2.46 17.52
CA THR A 125 3.84 -1.06 17.93
C THR A 125 2.41 -0.87 18.40
N LEU A 126 2.23 -0.23 19.54
CA LEU A 126 0.91 0.08 20.05
C LEU A 126 0.26 1.16 19.17
N TRP A 127 -0.97 0.90 18.75
CA TRP A 127 -1.75 1.83 17.95
C TRP A 127 -2.68 2.63 18.85
N ASN A 128 -2.70 3.94 18.71
CA ASN A 128 -3.58 4.80 19.50
C ASN A 128 -5.01 4.70 18.99
N TRP A 129 -5.95 4.48 19.89
CA TRP A 129 -7.36 4.39 19.56
C TRP A 129 -7.82 5.67 18.84
N GLY A 130 -8.55 5.50 17.74
CA GLY A 130 -9.06 6.62 16.96
C GLY A 130 -8.06 7.26 16.01
N GLU A 131 -6.82 6.79 15.98
CA GLU A 131 -5.84 7.29 15.01
C GLU A 131 -6.17 6.78 13.62
N GLU A 132 -6.19 7.69 12.65
CA GLU A 132 -6.49 7.34 11.26
C GLU A 132 -5.35 6.60 10.60
N CYS A 133 -5.70 5.69 9.70
CA CYS A 133 -4.73 5.02 8.84
C CYS A 133 -5.32 4.79 7.46
N TYR A 134 -4.43 4.58 6.49
CA TYR A 134 -4.83 4.21 5.14
C TYR A 134 -4.61 2.72 4.94
N LEU A 135 -5.66 2.03 4.49
CA LEU A 135 -5.53 0.64 4.06
C LEU A 135 -4.97 0.64 2.65
N ILE A 136 -3.76 0.13 2.48
CA ILE A 136 -3.05 0.24 1.21
C ILE A 136 -2.84 -1.09 0.49
N GLY A 137 -2.89 -2.22 1.19
CA GLY A 137 -2.66 -3.48 0.51
C GLY A 137 -2.71 -4.70 1.42
N VAL A 138 -2.25 -5.81 0.87
CA VAL A 138 -2.17 -7.10 1.55
C VAL A 138 -0.85 -7.79 1.24
N ILE A 139 -0.37 -8.57 2.18
CA ILE A 139 0.72 -9.52 1.95
C ILE A 139 0.46 -10.75 2.82
N ASP A 140 0.43 -11.92 2.21
CA ASP A 140 0.11 -13.18 2.89
C ASP A 140 -1.17 -13.02 3.75
N ASP A 141 -1.10 -13.27 5.04
CA ASP A 141 -2.24 -13.16 5.96
C ASP A 141 -2.35 -11.79 6.65
N PHE A 142 -1.65 -10.78 6.14
CA PHE A 142 -1.60 -9.45 6.73
C PHE A 142 -2.26 -8.41 5.83
N TYR A 143 -2.94 -7.43 6.45
CA TYR A 143 -3.22 -6.16 5.81
C TYR A 143 -2.01 -5.25 5.94
N MET A 144 -1.80 -4.40 4.94
CA MET A 144 -0.80 -3.33 4.96
C MET A 144 -1.53 -2.00 5.14
N ILE A 145 -1.08 -1.23 6.12
CA ILE A 145 -1.64 0.08 6.41
C ILE A 145 -0.52 1.12 6.42
N MET A 146 -0.89 2.37 6.18
CA MET A 146 0.01 3.50 6.30
C MET A 146 -0.53 4.41 7.40
N ASP A 147 0.30 4.70 8.39
CA ASP A 147 -0.07 5.59 9.49
C ASP A 147 0.08 7.07 9.08
N THR A 148 -0.25 7.99 9.99
CA THR A 148 -0.17 9.41 9.73
C THR A 148 1.26 9.93 9.60
N ASP A 149 2.24 9.17 10.05
CA ASP A 149 3.66 9.47 9.89
C ASP A 149 4.25 8.80 8.64
N GLU A 150 3.39 8.24 7.77
CA GLU A 150 3.77 7.57 6.54
C GLU A 150 4.57 6.28 6.73
N ASN A 151 4.47 5.66 7.90
CA ASN A 151 5.06 4.33 8.11
C ASN A 151 4.12 3.26 7.59
N VAL A 152 4.68 2.29 6.86
CA VAL A 152 3.93 1.11 6.46
C VAL A 152 3.99 0.11 7.60
N ARG A 153 2.81 -0.33 8.04
CA ARG A 153 2.66 -1.28 9.13
C ARG A 153 1.82 -2.45 8.67
N TYR A 154 1.88 -3.54 9.43
CA TYR A 154 1.23 -4.79 9.08
C TYR A 154 0.34 -5.24 10.23
N ILE A 155 -0.87 -5.70 9.89
CA ILE A 155 -1.80 -6.23 10.89
C ILE A 155 -2.39 -7.55 10.38
N PRO A 156 -2.41 -8.63 11.18
CA PRO A 156 -3.03 -9.88 10.75
C PRO A 156 -4.47 -9.65 10.30
N GLN A 157 -4.87 -10.27 9.20
CA GLN A 157 -6.21 -10.04 8.63
C GLN A 157 -7.32 -10.48 9.57
N ASP A 158 -7.11 -11.51 10.36
CA ASP A 158 -8.09 -11.98 11.33
C ASP A 158 -8.16 -11.15 12.62
N TRP A 159 -7.25 -10.22 12.83
CA TRP A 159 -7.27 -9.35 14.00
C TRP A 159 -8.06 -8.08 13.77
N LEU A 160 -8.23 -7.70 12.52
CA LEU A 160 -8.87 -6.44 12.16
C LEU A 160 -10.05 -6.72 11.23
N TRP A 161 -11.20 -6.25 11.63
CA TRP A 161 -12.32 -6.23 10.72
C TRP A 161 -12.27 -4.92 9.94
N ALA A 162 -11.57 -4.94 8.81
CA ALA A 162 -11.52 -3.83 7.87
C ALA A 162 -12.56 -4.08 6.80
N GLY A 163 -13.75 -3.66 7.04
CA GLY A 163 -14.81 -3.84 6.08
C GLY A 163 -15.90 -2.83 6.27
N ASN A 164 -16.78 -2.78 5.31
CA ASN A 164 -17.95 -1.92 5.35
C ASN A 164 -19.08 -2.60 6.13
N GLY A 165 -18.72 -3.33 7.09
CA GLY A 165 -19.64 -4.14 7.83
C GLY A 165 -20.61 -3.48 8.65
#